data_f6ddbb9e6a7b678f6d3693decce0cabd
#
_entry.id   f6ddbb9e6a7b678f6d3693decce0cabd
#
_cell.length_a   1.000
_cell.length_b   1.000
_cell.length_c   1.000
_cell.angle_alpha   90.00
_cell.angle_beta   90.00
_cell.angle_gamma   90.00
#
_symmetry.space_group_name_H-M   'P 1'
#
loop_
_entity.id
_entity.type
_entity.pdbx_description
1 polymer ?
#
loop_
_entity_poly.entity_id
_entity_poly.type
_entity_poly.pdbx_seq_one_letter_code
_entity_poly.pdbx_strand_id
1 'polypeptide(L)'
;MENTSVFSLLNAVNCNEHVEKKGSLSYLSWAWAWQLVKAHFPKASYTIYESPDGWNYFTDGRTCWVKVSVTIEGLEHIEYLPIMDARNQSIPFEQVKSTDVNKSIQRGLTKACARHGLGLYIYAGEDLPDAVDKPNVSTEPSQPAQPQPQPRSYYPKTSQQPSWRRVPNQTVNH
;
A
#
# COMPACT_ATOMS: atom_id res chain seq x y z
N MET A 1 38.96 4.75 -13.05
CA MET A 1 37.87 5.09 -12.10
C MET A 1 36.61 4.55 -12.71
N GLU A 2 36.02 3.51 -12.13
CA GLU A 2 34.73 3.01 -12.59
C GLU A 2 33.69 4.10 -12.40
N ASN A 3 33.08 4.53 -13.49
CA ASN A 3 32.01 5.53 -13.48
C ASN A 3 30.74 4.84 -12.97
N THR A 4 30.59 4.77 -11.64
CA THR A 4 29.41 4.15 -11.02
C THR A 4 28.17 4.94 -11.44
N SER A 5 27.22 4.26 -12.09
CA SER A 5 26.00 4.92 -12.59
C SER A 5 25.12 5.43 -11.43
N VAL A 6 24.31 6.46 -11.70
CA VAL A 6 23.29 6.99 -10.76
C VAL A 6 22.45 5.84 -10.22
N PHE A 7 22.00 4.96 -11.11
CA PHE A 7 21.19 3.79 -10.74
C PHE A 7 21.92 2.87 -9.76
N SER A 8 23.18 2.52 -10.04
CA SER A 8 23.94 1.61 -9.18
C SER A 8 24.16 2.21 -7.78
N LEU A 9 24.45 3.51 -7.69
CA LEU A 9 24.60 4.20 -6.42
C LEU A 9 23.31 4.19 -5.60
N LEU A 10 22.20 4.59 -6.19
CA LEU A 10 20.91 4.70 -5.49
C LEU A 10 20.32 3.32 -5.17
N ASN A 11 20.53 2.33 -6.04
CA ASN A 11 20.00 0.97 -5.82
C ASN A 11 20.74 0.22 -4.69
N ALA A 12 21.97 0.63 -4.37
CA ALA A 12 22.74 0.08 -3.26
C ALA A 12 22.28 0.61 -1.89
N VAL A 13 21.47 1.64 -1.85
CA VAL A 13 20.98 2.26 -0.59
C VAL A 13 19.94 1.37 0.08
N ASN A 14 20.18 1.04 1.36
CA ASN A 14 19.19 0.35 2.18
C ASN A 14 18.13 1.34 2.69
N CYS A 15 16.91 1.20 2.20
CA CYS A 15 15.78 2.06 2.57
C CYS A 15 14.91 1.50 3.69
N ASN A 16 15.19 0.30 4.22
CA ASN A 16 14.28 -0.46 5.08
C ASN A 16 13.85 0.30 6.35
N GLU A 17 14.74 1.09 6.94
CA GLU A 17 14.43 1.86 8.15
C GLU A 17 13.51 3.07 7.88
N HIS A 18 13.32 3.44 6.62
CA HIS A 18 12.53 4.59 6.19
C HIS A 18 11.25 4.19 5.44
N VAL A 19 10.95 2.89 5.43
CA VAL A 19 9.73 2.34 4.84
C VAL A 19 8.61 2.36 5.87
N GLU A 20 7.55 3.06 5.54
CA GLU A 20 6.30 3.05 6.29
C GLU A 20 5.33 2.04 5.68
N LYS A 21 4.68 1.25 6.54
CA LYS A 21 3.63 0.31 6.12
C LYS A 21 2.25 0.92 6.38
N LYS A 22 1.39 0.88 5.36
CA LYS A 22 0.00 1.26 5.48
C LYS A 22 -0.88 0.18 4.83
N GLY A 23 -1.48 -0.66 5.67
CA GLY A 23 -2.14 -1.89 5.20
C GLY A 23 -1.11 -2.86 4.60
N SER A 24 -1.40 -3.38 3.43
CA SER A 24 -0.51 -4.28 2.67
C SER A 24 0.59 -3.56 1.88
N LEU A 25 0.52 -2.23 1.79
CA LEU A 25 1.45 -1.44 0.97
C LEU A 25 2.60 -0.86 1.79
N SER A 26 3.74 -0.79 1.15
CA SER A 26 4.95 -0.17 1.68
C SER A 26 5.19 1.16 0.98
N TYR A 27 5.52 2.18 1.77
CA TYR A 27 5.79 3.53 1.27
C TYR A 27 7.15 3.99 1.76
N LEU A 28 7.94 4.55 0.86
CA LEU A 28 9.15 5.26 1.24
C LEU A 28 8.79 6.71 1.56
N SER A 29 9.30 7.24 2.69
CA SER A 29 9.12 8.64 3.04
C SER A 29 9.66 9.54 1.93
N TRP A 30 8.79 10.40 1.33
CA TRP A 30 9.18 11.29 0.25
C TRP A 30 10.28 12.29 0.67
N ALA A 31 10.19 12.79 1.91
CA ALA A 31 11.15 13.77 2.44
C ALA A 31 12.54 13.14 2.57
N TRP A 32 12.60 11.92 3.10
CA TRP A 32 13.86 11.18 3.20
C TRP A 32 14.44 10.84 1.82
N ALA A 33 13.58 10.34 0.91
CA ALA A 33 14.02 10.02 -0.45
C ALA A 33 14.62 11.23 -1.15
N TRP A 34 13.96 12.38 -1.06
CA TRP A 34 14.43 13.61 -1.66
C TRP A 34 15.70 14.13 -1.01
N GLN A 35 15.79 14.10 0.34
CA GLN A 35 17.00 14.47 1.08
C GLN A 35 18.20 13.63 0.63
N LEU A 36 18.02 12.32 0.49
CA LEU A 36 19.09 11.42 0.05
C LEU A 36 19.53 11.73 -1.38
N VAL A 37 18.56 11.90 -2.30
CA VAL A 37 18.86 12.27 -3.69
C VAL A 37 19.66 13.56 -3.74
N LYS A 38 19.24 14.59 -3.00
CA LYS A 38 19.94 15.88 -2.97
C LYS A 38 21.30 15.82 -2.31
N ALA A 39 21.53 14.93 -1.35
CA ALA A 39 22.83 14.72 -0.71
C ALA A 39 23.84 14.13 -1.69
N HIS A 40 23.43 13.18 -2.52
CA HIS A 40 24.30 12.55 -3.53
C HIS A 40 24.37 13.34 -4.83
N PHE A 41 23.27 13.97 -5.22
CA PHE A 41 23.11 14.70 -6.48
C PHE A 41 22.55 16.10 -6.23
N PRO A 42 23.38 17.07 -5.80
CA PRO A 42 22.91 18.42 -5.45
C PRO A 42 22.18 19.16 -6.57
N LYS A 43 22.46 18.83 -7.84
CA LYS A 43 21.81 19.40 -9.03
C LYS A 43 20.53 18.70 -9.42
N ALA A 44 20.13 17.60 -8.73
CA ALA A 44 18.88 16.93 -9.00
C ALA A 44 17.69 17.90 -8.85
N SER A 45 16.72 17.77 -9.73
CA SER A 45 15.51 18.58 -9.76
C SER A 45 14.28 17.70 -9.97
N TYR A 46 13.11 18.28 -9.72
CA TYR A 46 11.84 17.63 -10.05
C TYR A 46 10.94 18.59 -10.81
N THR A 47 9.98 18.05 -11.53
CA THR A 47 8.95 18.82 -12.22
C THR A 47 7.58 18.26 -11.86
N ILE A 48 6.65 19.17 -11.56
CA ILE A 48 5.21 18.87 -11.46
C ILE A 48 4.60 19.46 -12.73
N TYR A 49 4.04 18.58 -13.58
CA TYR A 49 3.44 19.00 -14.84
C TYR A 49 2.03 19.53 -14.61
N GLU A 50 1.69 20.57 -15.33
CA GLU A 50 0.36 21.16 -15.32
C GLU A 50 -0.42 20.73 -16.56
N SER A 51 -1.74 20.63 -16.42
CA SER A 51 -2.65 20.43 -17.55
C SER A 51 -2.73 21.71 -18.39
N PRO A 52 -3.30 21.67 -19.62
CA PRO A 52 -3.52 22.86 -20.43
C PRO A 52 -4.30 23.97 -19.72
N ASP A 53 -5.13 23.62 -18.74
CA ASP A 53 -5.94 24.56 -17.94
C ASP A 53 -5.17 25.12 -16.72
N GLY A 54 -3.89 24.77 -16.55
CA GLY A 54 -3.05 25.22 -15.43
C GLY A 54 -3.26 24.47 -14.12
N TRP A 55 -3.92 23.28 -14.13
CA TRP A 55 -4.06 22.43 -12.97
C TRP A 55 -2.88 21.47 -12.83
N ASN A 56 -2.45 21.22 -11.60
CA ASN A 56 -1.39 20.26 -11.31
C ASN A 56 -1.87 18.79 -11.29
N TYR A 57 -2.93 18.49 -12.01
CA TYR A 57 -3.48 17.18 -12.30
C TYR A 57 -4.10 17.14 -13.70
N PHE A 58 -4.32 15.94 -14.18
CA PHE A 58 -4.96 15.63 -15.47
C PHE A 58 -6.22 14.84 -15.23
N THR A 59 -7.18 14.88 -16.16
CA THR A 59 -8.44 14.14 -16.06
C THR A 59 -8.91 13.69 -17.44
N ASP A 60 -9.62 12.55 -17.45
CA ASP A 60 -10.40 12.04 -18.58
C ASP A 60 -11.90 12.34 -18.44
N GLY A 61 -12.25 13.19 -17.45
CA GLY A 61 -13.63 13.52 -17.08
C GLY A 61 -14.29 12.49 -16.13
N ARG A 62 -13.61 11.37 -15.81
CA ARG A 62 -14.09 10.33 -14.88
C ARG A 62 -13.20 10.22 -13.66
N THR A 63 -11.91 10.19 -13.88
CA THR A 63 -10.88 10.07 -12.85
C THR A 63 -9.76 11.08 -13.10
N CYS A 64 -8.81 11.15 -12.17
CA CYS A 64 -7.68 12.06 -12.29
C CYS A 64 -6.35 11.34 -12.02
N TRP A 65 -5.29 11.91 -12.55
CA TRP A 65 -3.91 11.50 -12.30
C TRP A 65 -2.98 12.70 -12.23
N VAL A 66 -1.83 12.52 -11.64
CA VAL A 66 -0.73 13.49 -11.67
C VAL A 66 0.36 13.01 -12.62
N LYS A 67 1.10 13.94 -13.19
CA LYS A 67 2.30 13.70 -13.98
C LYS A 67 3.44 14.45 -13.32
N VAL A 68 4.47 13.75 -12.92
CA VAL A 68 5.64 14.31 -12.24
C VAL A 68 6.93 13.73 -12.81
N SER A 69 8.05 14.34 -12.58
CA SER A 69 9.35 13.78 -12.94
C SER A 69 10.43 14.12 -11.92
N VAL A 70 11.48 13.33 -11.92
CA VAL A 70 12.75 13.61 -11.26
C VAL A 70 13.87 13.51 -12.27
N THR A 71 14.74 14.52 -12.29
CA THR A 71 15.91 14.61 -13.17
C THR A 71 17.18 14.52 -12.33
N ILE A 72 18.05 13.55 -12.62
CA ILE A 72 19.36 13.37 -11.98
C ILE A 72 20.40 13.24 -13.09
N GLU A 73 21.46 14.07 -13.02
CA GLU A 73 22.56 14.08 -13.99
C GLU A 73 22.06 14.17 -15.46
N GLY A 74 21.00 14.93 -15.70
CA GLY A 74 20.41 15.14 -17.03
C GLY A 74 19.47 14.04 -17.51
N LEU A 75 19.34 12.93 -16.80
CA LEU A 75 18.36 11.89 -17.08
C LEU A 75 17.06 12.18 -16.34
N GLU A 76 15.97 12.29 -17.06
CA GLU A 76 14.62 12.51 -16.52
C GLU A 76 13.84 11.19 -16.50
N HIS A 77 13.24 10.88 -15.35
CA HIS A 77 12.24 9.82 -15.23
C HIS A 77 10.87 10.40 -14.88
N ILE A 78 9.91 10.18 -15.78
CA ILE A 78 8.53 10.64 -15.62
C ILE A 78 7.71 9.53 -14.97
N GLU A 79 6.84 9.93 -14.04
CA GLU A 79 5.87 9.04 -13.39
C GLU A 79 4.45 9.60 -13.54
N TYR A 80 3.52 8.71 -13.87
CA TYR A 80 2.09 8.99 -13.88
C TYR A 80 1.45 8.23 -12.73
N LEU A 81 0.73 8.90 -11.85
CA LEU A 81 0.10 8.26 -10.71
C LEU A 81 -1.37 8.64 -10.63
N PRO A 82 -2.30 7.66 -10.63
CA PRO A 82 -3.72 7.92 -10.39
C PRO A 82 -3.95 8.56 -9.03
N ILE A 83 -4.95 9.44 -8.95
CA ILE A 83 -5.41 9.98 -7.66
C ILE A 83 -6.35 8.96 -7.04
N MET A 84 -5.94 8.39 -5.90
CA MET A 84 -6.56 7.22 -5.29
C MET A 84 -6.94 7.46 -3.83
N ASP A 85 -7.96 6.73 -3.38
CA ASP A 85 -8.36 6.65 -1.99
C ASP A 85 -7.44 5.75 -1.15
N ALA A 86 -7.80 5.52 0.11
CA ALA A 86 -7.04 4.68 1.03
C ALA A 86 -7.04 3.17 0.67
N ARG A 87 -7.93 2.76 -0.24
CA ARG A 87 -8.05 1.39 -0.76
C ARG A 87 -7.37 1.22 -2.13
N ASN A 88 -6.61 2.24 -2.57
CA ASN A 88 -6.00 2.33 -3.91
C ASN A 88 -7.00 2.28 -5.08
N GLN A 89 -8.25 2.69 -4.82
CA GLN A 89 -9.23 2.87 -5.88
C GLN A 89 -9.19 4.31 -6.40
N SER A 90 -9.26 4.49 -7.72
CA SER A 90 -9.31 5.82 -8.31
C SER A 90 -10.51 6.61 -7.78
N ILE A 91 -10.25 7.85 -7.35
CA ILE A 91 -11.29 8.75 -6.86
C ILE A 91 -12.03 9.33 -8.08
N PRO A 92 -13.39 9.31 -8.12
CA PRO A 92 -14.15 9.98 -9.15
C PRO A 92 -13.79 11.48 -9.22
N PHE A 93 -13.70 12.04 -10.44
CA PHE A 93 -13.27 13.41 -10.68
C PHE A 93 -13.95 14.43 -9.76
N GLU A 94 -15.27 14.36 -9.61
CA GLU A 94 -16.08 15.28 -8.82
C GLU A 94 -15.77 15.23 -7.31
N GLN A 95 -15.10 14.18 -6.84
CA GLN A 95 -14.77 13.95 -5.42
C GLN A 95 -13.30 14.23 -5.10
N VAL A 96 -12.48 14.51 -6.12
CA VAL A 96 -11.04 14.78 -5.95
C VAL A 96 -10.85 16.09 -5.20
N LYS A 97 -10.05 16.06 -4.14
CA LYS A 97 -9.66 17.22 -3.35
C LYS A 97 -8.19 17.55 -3.58
N SER A 98 -7.84 18.83 -3.39
CA SER A 98 -6.44 19.28 -3.49
C SER A 98 -5.48 18.49 -2.59
N THR A 99 -5.96 18.01 -1.43
CA THR A 99 -5.17 17.15 -0.54
C THR A 99 -4.86 15.79 -1.17
N ASP A 100 -5.75 15.24 -1.99
CA ASP A 100 -5.55 13.96 -2.67
C ASP A 100 -4.59 14.13 -3.84
N VAL A 101 -4.69 15.27 -4.56
CA VAL A 101 -3.73 15.66 -5.59
C VAL A 101 -2.33 15.78 -4.98
N ASN A 102 -2.16 16.52 -3.87
CA ASN A 102 -0.86 16.69 -3.22
C ASN A 102 -0.26 15.35 -2.75
N LYS A 103 -1.06 14.46 -2.16
CA LYS A 103 -0.60 13.12 -1.77
C LYS A 103 -0.10 12.33 -2.98
N SER A 104 -0.81 12.39 -4.09
CA SER A 104 -0.43 11.70 -5.32
C SER A 104 0.83 12.28 -5.93
N ILE A 105 1.03 13.59 -5.89
CA ILE A 105 2.28 14.24 -6.32
C ILE A 105 3.46 13.71 -5.50
N GLN A 106 3.37 13.70 -4.17
CA GLN A 106 4.47 13.23 -3.31
C GLN A 106 4.79 11.75 -3.56
N ARG A 107 3.77 10.90 -3.72
CA ARG A 107 3.95 9.48 -4.07
C ARG A 107 4.57 9.31 -5.45
N GLY A 108 4.13 10.10 -6.43
CA GLY A 108 4.67 10.08 -7.79
C GLY A 108 6.15 10.46 -7.82
N LEU A 109 6.54 11.52 -7.11
CA LEU A 109 7.94 11.93 -7.00
C LEU A 109 8.82 10.86 -6.35
N THR A 110 8.32 10.16 -5.32
CA THR A 110 9.03 9.06 -4.69
C THR A 110 9.22 7.88 -5.66
N LYS A 111 8.19 7.53 -6.45
CA LYS A 111 8.30 6.51 -7.51
C LYS A 111 9.26 6.93 -8.62
N ALA A 112 9.28 8.20 -8.99
CA ALA A 112 10.26 8.73 -9.95
C ALA A 112 11.70 8.59 -9.42
N CYS A 113 11.94 8.80 -8.11
CA CYS A 113 13.23 8.50 -7.48
C CYS A 113 13.57 7.01 -7.54
N ALA A 114 12.56 6.13 -7.36
CA ALA A 114 12.76 4.69 -7.45
C ALA A 114 13.18 4.25 -8.87
N ARG A 115 12.71 4.91 -9.92
CA ARG A 115 13.18 4.65 -11.29
C ARG A 115 14.66 4.97 -11.49
N HIS A 116 15.22 5.87 -10.70
CA HIS A 116 16.65 6.12 -10.62
C HIS A 116 17.41 5.09 -9.74
N GLY A 117 16.69 4.13 -9.14
CA GLY A 117 17.27 3.04 -8.33
C GLY A 117 16.90 3.11 -6.84
N LEU A 118 16.53 4.28 -6.29
CA LEU A 118 16.33 4.46 -4.85
C LEU A 118 15.11 3.68 -4.34
N GLY A 119 15.37 2.61 -3.59
CA GLY A 119 14.30 1.80 -2.99
C GLY A 119 13.40 1.11 -4.01
N LEU A 120 13.88 0.84 -5.21
CA LEU A 120 13.10 0.19 -6.28
C LEU A 120 12.47 -1.13 -5.83
N TYR A 121 13.18 -1.89 -5.00
CA TYR A 121 12.69 -3.17 -4.46
C TYR A 121 11.43 -3.07 -3.59
N ILE A 122 11.14 -1.89 -3.04
CA ILE A 122 9.95 -1.64 -2.20
C ILE A 122 8.68 -1.76 -3.05
N TYR A 123 8.77 -1.39 -4.32
CA TYR A 123 7.67 -1.40 -5.29
C TYR A 123 7.57 -2.70 -6.09
N ALA A 124 8.50 -3.66 -5.87
CA ALA A 124 8.43 -4.96 -6.51
C ALA A 124 7.15 -5.69 -6.10
N GLY A 125 6.32 -6.02 -7.08
CA GLY A 125 5.05 -6.71 -6.87
C GLY A 125 3.81 -5.82 -6.73
N GLU A 126 3.93 -4.49 -6.75
CA GLU A 126 2.75 -3.60 -6.71
C GLU A 126 1.81 -3.79 -7.92
N ASP A 127 2.36 -4.15 -9.09
CA ASP A 127 1.61 -4.32 -10.32
C ASP A 127 1.32 -5.81 -10.65
N LEU A 128 1.61 -6.71 -9.71
CA LEU A 128 1.25 -8.12 -9.89
C LEU A 128 -0.28 -8.25 -9.74
N PRO A 129 -0.94 -9.06 -10.60
CA PRO A 129 -2.34 -9.40 -10.41
C PRO A 129 -2.54 -9.93 -8.99
N ASP A 130 -3.65 -9.55 -8.34
CA ASP A 130 -4.02 -10.13 -7.05
C ASP A 130 -3.89 -11.64 -7.17
N ALA A 131 -2.97 -12.22 -6.40
CA ALA A 131 -2.73 -13.64 -6.45
C ALA A 131 -4.03 -14.32 -6.04
N VAL A 132 -4.71 -14.93 -7.00
CA VAL A 132 -5.76 -15.90 -6.75
C VAL A 132 -5.14 -16.90 -5.77
N ASP A 133 -5.56 -16.84 -4.53
CA ASP A 133 -5.20 -17.68 -3.40
C ASP A 133 -3.93 -18.53 -3.61
N LYS A 134 -2.78 -18.04 -3.14
CA LYS A 134 -1.64 -18.92 -2.99
C LYS A 134 -2.07 -20.00 -1.98
N PRO A 135 -2.14 -21.28 -2.35
CA PRO A 135 -2.31 -22.32 -1.37
C PRO A 135 -1.17 -22.14 -0.36
N ASN A 136 -1.53 -22.05 0.90
CA ASN A 136 -0.62 -21.90 2.02
C ASN A 136 0.29 -23.14 2.08
N VAL A 137 1.39 -23.12 1.34
CA VAL A 137 2.44 -24.14 1.46
C VAL A 137 3.31 -23.71 2.63
N SER A 138 2.82 -23.97 3.81
CA SER A 138 3.66 -24.06 4.99
C SER A 138 4.51 -25.33 4.84
N THR A 139 5.71 -25.17 4.28
CA THR A 139 6.77 -26.17 4.43
C THR A 139 7.37 -26.05 5.81
N GLU A 140 6.66 -26.54 6.82
CA GLU A 140 7.31 -27.04 8.02
C GLU A 140 7.81 -28.46 7.76
N PRO A 141 9.04 -28.79 8.12
CA PRO A 141 9.51 -30.18 8.06
C PRO A 141 8.76 -30.98 9.11
N SER A 142 7.97 -31.96 8.65
CA SER A 142 7.25 -32.89 9.47
C SER A 142 8.20 -33.68 10.38
N GLN A 143 8.12 -33.40 11.68
CA GLN A 143 8.61 -34.33 12.69
C GLN A 143 7.69 -35.56 12.75
N PRO A 144 8.22 -36.78 12.96
CA PRO A 144 7.40 -38.01 13.04
C PRO A 144 6.47 -37.94 14.25
N ALA A 145 5.20 -38.24 14.01
CA ALA A 145 4.15 -38.26 15.01
C ALA A 145 4.41 -39.31 16.07
N GLN A 146 4.47 -38.89 17.34
CA GLN A 146 4.30 -39.78 18.49
C GLN A 146 2.81 -40.05 18.69
N PRO A 147 2.39 -41.29 19.05
CA PRO A 147 0.98 -41.63 19.26
C PRO A 147 0.45 -40.96 20.53
N GLN A 148 -0.55 -40.10 20.39
CA GLN A 148 -1.29 -39.55 21.52
C GLN A 148 -2.36 -40.52 22.00
N PRO A 149 -2.57 -40.72 23.34
CA PRO A 149 -3.65 -41.52 23.86
C PRO A 149 -5.01 -40.85 23.66
N GLN A 150 -5.99 -41.60 23.16
CA GLN A 150 -7.36 -41.14 22.92
C GLN A 150 -8.05 -40.72 24.22
N PRO A 151 -8.76 -39.60 24.30
CA PRO A 151 -9.62 -39.30 25.43
C PRO A 151 -10.90 -40.13 25.37
N ARG A 152 -11.20 -40.82 26.46
CA ARG A 152 -12.45 -41.54 26.69
C ARG A 152 -13.63 -40.59 26.64
N SER A 153 -14.65 -40.95 25.84
CA SER A 153 -15.94 -40.29 25.81
C SER A 153 -16.67 -40.43 27.13
N TYR A 154 -16.91 -39.35 27.84
CA TYR A 154 -17.79 -39.27 28.98
C TYR A 154 -19.12 -38.65 28.55
N TYR A 155 -20.18 -39.47 28.47
CA TYR A 155 -21.57 -39.02 28.35
C TYR A 155 -22.16 -38.87 29.74
N PRO A 156 -22.63 -37.70 30.18
CA PRO A 156 -23.57 -37.61 31.27
C PRO A 156 -25.00 -37.71 30.77
N LYS A 157 -25.76 -38.59 31.42
CA LYS A 157 -27.20 -38.80 31.24
C LYS A 157 -28.00 -37.58 31.72
N THR A 158 -29.01 -37.25 30.92
CA THR A 158 -30.27 -36.58 31.18
C THR A 158 -30.62 -36.18 32.62
N SER A 159 -31.04 -34.91 32.81
CA SER A 159 -32.24 -34.59 33.60
C SER A 159 -32.79 -33.19 33.32
N GLN A 160 -34.08 -33.20 32.94
CA GLN A 160 -35.16 -32.28 33.29
C GLN A 160 -35.12 -30.84 32.74
N GLN A 161 -36.08 -30.59 31.86
CA GLN A 161 -36.57 -29.28 31.46
C GLN A 161 -37.29 -28.55 32.60
N PRO A 162 -37.11 -27.26 32.78
CA PRO A 162 -38.06 -26.41 33.53
C PRO A 162 -39.13 -25.86 32.60
N SER A 163 -40.39 -26.09 32.97
CA SER A 163 -41.59 -25.56 32.38
C SER A 163 -41.69 -24.03 32.58
N TRP A 164 -41.80 -23.26 31.50
CA TRP A 164 -42.10 -21.83 31.56
C TRP A 164 -43.59 -21.64 31.69
N ARG A 165 -44.09 -21.11 32.85
CA ARG A 165 -45.45 -20.65 33.06
C ARG A 165 -45.67 -19.36 32.27
N ARG A 166 -46.75 -19.33 31.46
CA ARG A 166 -47.33 -18.11 30.88
C ARG A 166 -47.95 -17.28 31.98
N VAL A 167 -47.67 -15.98 32.03
CA VAL A 167 -48.35 -14.99 32.82
C VAL A 167 -49.46 -14.37 31.95
N PRO A 168 -50.73 -14.25 32.43
CA PRO A 168 -51.81 -13.68 31.63
C PRO A 168 -51.75 -12.13 31.61
N ASN A 169 -52.08 -11.60 30.43
CA ASN A 169 -52.22 -10.20 30.12
C ASN A 169 -53.39 -9.57 30.92
N GLN A 170 -53.14 -8.58 31.74
CA GLN A 170 -54.20 -7.75 32.33
C GLN A 170 -54.41 -6.50 31.47
N THR A 171 -55.57 -6.43 30.87
CA THR A 171 -56.23 -5.23 30.35
C THR A 171 -56.52 -4.26 31.47
N VAL A 172 -56.07 -3.00 31.34
CA VAL A 172 -56.60 -1.89 32.13
C VAL A 172 -57.23 -0.87 31.16
N ASN A 173 -58.55 -0.77 31.24
CA ASN A 173 -59.34 0.34 30.77
C ASN A 173 -59.10 1.57 31.68
N HIS A 174 -58.83 2.71 31.10
CA HIS A 174 -59.53 4.01 31.29
C HIS A 174 -58.94 5.00 30.31
#